data_7057b3b8a3a62eeab543fa1f80b928f3
#
_entry.id   7057b3b8a3a62eeab543fa1f80b928f3
#
_cell.length_a   1.000
_cell.length_b   1.000
_cell.length_c   1.000
_cell.angle_alpha   90.00
_cell.angle_beta   90.00
_cell.angle_gamma   90.00
#
_symmetry.space_group_name_H-M   'P 1'
#
loop_
_entity.id
_entity.type
_entity.pdbx_description
1 polymer ?
#
loop_
_entity_poly.entity_id
_entity_poly.type
_entity_poly.pdbx_seq_one_letter_code
_entity_poly.pdbx_strand_id
1 'polypeptide(L)'
;MKNLLLSFALVAFSLTANAQFSLGAGVGIPTGDAEDITSVSYNLSATYMFGAESDFKFGLSASYLAFSGKTLDLGDFGEVDLGNYAWLPIATVLNYSVSDKLTVGSDVGYGVGLSPEGIAGGFYLRPNIAYAVGDRTSFNLNYSSISDDGSISSFGLGLAYQF
;
A
#
# COMPACT_ATOMS: atom_id res chain seq x y z
N MET A 1 5.12 26.08 -0.20
CA MET A 1 5.17 24.71 -0.75
C MET A 1 6.58 24.24 -1.09
N LYS A 2 7.45 25.00 -1.79
CA LYS A 2 8.85 24.62 -2.07
C LYS A 2 9.68 24.29 -0.82
N ASN A 3 9.54 25.07 0.24
CA ASN A 3 10.29 24.86 1.49
C ASN A 3 9.82 23.61 2.26
N LEU A 4 8.57 23.24 2.14
CA LEU A 4 8.00 22.03 2.75
C LEU A 4 8.54 20.76 2.04
N LEU A 5 8.63 20.79 0.71
CA LEU A 5 9.23 19.71 -0.09
C LEU A 5 10.74 19.57 0.20
N LEU A 6 11.46 20.69 0.35
CA LEU A 6 12.88 20.68 0.71
C LEU A 6 13.12 20.15 2.13
N SER A 7 12.27 20.51 3.09
CA SER A 7 12.34 20.00 4.46
C SER A 7 12.02 18.49 4.50
N PHE A 8 11.06 18.04 3.72
CA PHE A 8 10.72 16.62 3.61
C PHE A 8 11.86 15.82 2.96
N ALA A 9 12.49 16.37 1.90
CA ALA A 9 13.67 15.78 1.28
C ALA A 9 14.86 15.71 2.24
N LEU A 10 15.12 16.75 3.02
CA LEU A 10 16.21 16.77 4.00
C LEU A 10 16.00 15.77 5.14
N VAL A 11 14.76 15.62 5.63
CA VAL A 11 14.41 14.61 6.63
C VAL A 11 14.54 13.20 6.04
N ALA A 12 14.12 12.98 4.80
CA ALA A 12 14.30 11.69 4.12
C ALA A 12 15.79 11.35 3.94
N PHE A 13 16.64 12.31 3.61
CA PHE A 13 18.09 12.10 3.50
C PHE A 13 18.79 11.85 4.85
N SER A 14 18.31 12.43 5.96
CA SER A 14 18.89 12.20 7.29
C SER A 14 18.56 10.82 7.89
N LEU A 15 17.52 10.14 7.38
CA LEU A 15 17.12 8.79 7.82
C LEU A 15 17.95 7.67 7.18
N THR A 16 18.80 7.98 6.19
CA THR A 16 19.59 6.97 5.44
C THR A 16 20.76 6.40 6.24
N ALA A 17 21.10 6.95 7.42
CA ALA A 17 22.28 6.53 8.19
C ALA A 17 22.14 5.12 8.82
N ASN A 18 20.95 4.48 8.81
CA ASN A 18 20.73 3.12 9.29
C ASN A 18 19.71 2.35 8.41
N ALA A 19 19.71 2.57 7.12
CA ALA A 19 19.15 1.75 6.04
C ALA A 19 17.84 0.97 6.35
N GLN A 20 16.83 1.65 6.88
CA GLN A 20 15.55 0.99 7.22
C GLN A 20 14.35 1.65 6.53
N PHE A 21 14.63 2.58 5.63
CA PHE A 21 13.60 3.22 4.82
C PHE A 21 13.47 2.51 3.48
N SER A 22 12.23 2.22 3.09
CA SER A 22 11.93 1.61 1.79
C SER A 22 10.77 2.30 1.10
N LEU A 23 10.84 2.32 -0.23
CA LEU A 23 9.75 2.72 -1.10
C LEU A 23 9.26 1.52 -1.89
N GLY A 24 7.95 1.38 -2.01
CA GLY A 24 7.32 0.30 -2.76
C GLY A 24 6.30 0.83 -3.75
N ALA A 25 6.14 0.08 -4.84
CA ALA A 25 5.09 0.30 -5.82
C ALA A 25 4.51 -1.05 -6.25
N GLY A 26 3.22 -1.09 -6.50
CA GLY A 26 2.54 -2.32 -6.90
C GLY A 26 1.26 -2.08 -7.66
N VAL A 27 0.80 -3.14 -8.28
CA VAL A 27 -0.49 -3.23 -8.97
C VAL A 27 -1.25 -4.42 -8.43
N GLY A 28 -2.57 -4.40 -8.48
CA GLY A 28 -3.38 -5.49 -7.96
C GLY A 28 -4.70 -5.66 -8.70
N ILE A 29 -5.31 -6.80 -8.46
CA ILE A 29 -6.63 -7.16 -8.96
C ILE A 29 -7.60 -7.00 -7.80
N PRO A 30 -8.63 -6.15 -7.94
CA PRO A 30 -9.70 -6.02 -6.94
C PRO A 30 -10.39 -7.36 -6.69
N THR A 31 -10.87 -7.55 -5.47
CA THR A 31 -11.55 -8.79 -5.04
C THR A 31 -12.75 -8.47 -4.16
N GLY A 32 -13.69 -9.44 -4.05
CA GLY A 32 -14.92 -9.25 -3.31
C GLY A 32 -15.78 -8.14 -3.93
N ASP A 33 -16.43 -7.33 -3.10
CA ASP A 33 -17.32 -6.24 -3.56
C ASP A 33 -16.61 -5.21 -4.45
N ALA A 34 -15.28 -5.07 -4.30
CA ALA A 34 -14.47 -4.18 -5.13
C ALA A 34 -14.37 -4.64 -6.59
N GLU A 35 -14.43 -5.95 -6.85
CA GLU A 35 -14.36 -6.51 -8.20
C GLU A 35 -15.51 -6.03 -9.08
N ASP A 36 -16.68 -5.82 -8.55
CA ASP A 36 -17.86 -5.43 -9.30
C ASP A 36 -17.76 -3.99 -9.85
N ILE A 37 -17.12 -3.11 -9.09
CA ILE A 37 -17.08 -1.66 -9.36
C ILE A 37 -15.72 -1.15 -9.82
N THR A 38 -14.64 -1.92 -9.67
CA THR A 38 -13.27 -1.51 -10.02
C THR A 38 -12.56 -2.53 -10.88
N SER A 39 -11.56 -2.10 -11.65
CA SER A 39 -10.84 -2.92 -12.64
C SER A 39 -9.42 -3.27 -12.21
N VAL A 40 -8.72 -2.35 -11.57
CA VAL A 40 -7.32 -2.51 -11.14
C VAL A 40 -7.06 -1.66 -9.91
N SER A 41 -6.15 -2.12 -9.05
CA SER A 41 -5.65 -1.31 -7.94
C SER A 41 -4.17 -0.96 -8.13
N TYR A 42 -3.76 0.18 -7.56
CA TYR A 42 -2.39 0.68 -7.53
C TYR A 42 -2.00 0.97 -6.09
N ASN A 43 -0.78 0.64 -5.72
CA ASN A 43 -0.23 0.94 -4.40
C ASN A 43 1.13 1.61 -4.53
N LEU A 44 1.33 2.72 -3.82
CA LEU A 44 2.63 3.33 -3.57
C LEU A 44 2.81 3.37 -2.05
N SER A 45 3.95 2.94 -1.55
CA SER A 45 4.19 2.87 -0.10
C SER A 45 5.57 3.41 0.26
N ALA A 46 5.62 4.08 1.41
CA ALA A 46 6.83 4.45 2.11
C ALA A 46 6.81 3.75 3.47
N THR A 47 7.86 3.01 3.79
CA THR A 47 7.95 2.22 5.02
C THR A 47 9.25 2.52 5.75
N TYR A 48 9.16 2.67 7.06
CA TYR A 48 10.30 2.80 7.95
C TYR A 48 10.26 1.68 8.98
N MET A 49 11.33 0.85 9.02
CA MET A 49 11.44 -0.28 9.95
C MET A 49 12.35 0.08 11.11
N PHE A 50 11.98 -0.34 12.31
CA PHE A 50 12.76 -0.22 13.55
C PHE A 50 13.43 -1.56 13.87
N GLY A 51 14.64 -1.54 14.44
CA GLY A 51 15.30 -2.74 14.96
C GLY A 51 15.92 -3.64 13.87
N ALA A 52 17.17 -3.40 13.54
CA ALA A 52 17.84 -4.00 12.38
C ALA A 52 18.33 -5.45 12.55
N GLU A 53 18.46 -5.96 13.78
CA GLU A 53 19.21 -7.21 14.06
C GLU A 53 18.31 -8.41 14.49
N SER A 54 16.99 -8.26 14.42
CA SER A 54 16.05 -9.31 14.80
C SER A 54 15.32 -9.87 13.57
N ASP A 55 15.02 -11.16 13.58
CA ASP A 55 14.14 -11.77 12.59
C ASP A 55 12.74 -11.14 12.61
N PHE A 56 12.31 -10.68 13.79
CA PHE A 56 11.08 -9.94 13.96
C PHE A 56 11.35 -8.43 13.96
N LYS A 57 10.76 -7.75 12.99
CA LYS A 57 10.89 -6.30 12.76
C LYS A 57 9.53 -5.64 12.81
N PHE A 58 9.48 -4.45 13.37
CA PHE A 58 8.29 -3.61 13.35
C PHE A 58 8.62 -2.25 12.75
N GLY A 59 7.61 -1.58 12.23
CA GLY A 59 7.81 -0.31 11.56
C GLY A 59 6.52 0.46 11.38
N LEU A 60 6.62 1.55 10.63
CA LEU A 60 5.50 2.38 10.22
C LEU A 60 5.47 2.49 8.69
N SER A 61 4.29 2.49 8.13
CA SER A 61 4.09 2.74 6.70
C SER A 61 3.03 3.82 6.47
N ALA A 62 3.24 4.56 5.39
CA ALA A 62 2.24 5.40 4.77
C ALA A 62 2.13 4.97 3.30
N SER A 63 0.91 4.77 2.82
CA SER A 63 0.68 4.28 1.46
C SER A 63 -0.38 5.12 0.77
N TYR A 64 -0.32 5.14 -0.55
CA TYR A 64 -1.41 5.59 -1.42
C TYR A 64 -1.99 4.35 -2.10
N LEU A 65 -3.22 4.00 -1.77
CA LEU A 65 -3.94 2.87 -2.35
C LEU A 65 -5.10 3.39 -3.18
N ALA A 66 -5.07 3.12 -4.48
CA ALA A 66 -6.09 3.58 -5.42
C ALA A 66 -6.69 2.41 -6.22
N PHE A 67 -7.96 2.56 -6.57
CA PHE A 67 -8.71 1.63 -7.40
C PHE A 67 -9.31 2.40 -8.57
N SER A 68 -9.10 1.93 -9.79
CA SER A 68 -9.74 2.48 -10.98
C SER A 68 -11.15 1.93 -11.10
N GLY A 69 -12.15 2.81 -11.15
CA GLY A 69 -13.53 2.42 -11.40
C GLY A 69 -13.73 1.80 -12.76
N LYS A 70 -14.76 0.98 -12.89
CA LYS A 70 -15.24 0.44 -14.16
C LYS A 70 -16.17 1.42 -14.83
N THR A 71 -16.21 1.38 -16.16
CA THR A 71 -17.27 1.97 -16.94
C THR A 71 -18.34 0.91 -17.16
N LEU A 72 -19.57 1.19 -16.75
CA LEU A 72 -20.72 0.33 -16.96
C LEU A 72 -21.46 0.78 -18.23
N ASP A 73 -21.58 -0.13 -19.18
CA ASP A 73 -22.41 0.08 -20.37
C ASP A 73 -23.87 -0.31 -20.02
N LEU A 74 -24.76 0.66 -20.04
CA LEU A 74 -26.19 0.49 -19.78
C LEU A 74 -26.99 0.35 -21.10
N GLY A 75 -26.35 0.00 -22.20
CA GLY A 75 -26.98 -0.18 -23.49
C GLY A 75 -27.58 1.14 -24.02
N ASP A 76 -28.88 1.17 -24.26
CA ASP A 76 -29.58 2.36 -24.79
C ASP A 76 -29.54 3.58 -23.85
N PHE A 77 -29.14 3.43 -22.60
CA PHE A 77 -29.02 4.50 -21.59
C PHE A 77 -27.62 5.10 -21.51
N GLY A 78 -26.65 4.61 -22.32
CA GLY A 78 -25.28 5.11 -22.37
C GLY A 78 -24.35 4.45 -21.39
N GLU A 79 -23.15 5.05 -21.21
CA GLU A 79 -22.09 4.56 -20.32
C GLU A 79 -22.05 5.38 -19.02
N VAL A 80 -21.81 4.71 -17.89
CA VAL A 80 -21.61 5.34 -16.59
C VAL A 80 -20.22 4.99 -16.08
N ASP A 81 -19.37 5.99 -15.89
CA ASP A 81 -18.06 5.86 -15.26
C ASP A 81 -18.24 5.91 -13.73
N LEU A 82 -17.82 4.87 -13.03
CA LEU A 82 -17.89 4.78 -11.57
C LEU A 82 -16.80 5.59 -10.87
N GLY A 83 -15.88 6.21 -11.62
CA GLY A 83 -14.80 7.03 -11.08
C GLY A 83 -13.72 6.21 -10.36
N ASN A 84 -12.78 6.92 -9.76
CA ASN A 84 -11.65 6.31 -9.07
C ASN A 84 -11.81 6.46 -7.56
N TYR A 85 -11.40 5.43 -6.82
CA TYR A 85 -11.38 5.41 -5.37
C TYR A 85 -9.95 5.47 -4.86
N ALA A 86 -9.69 6.23 -3.80
CA ALA A 86 -8.36 6.32 -3.24
C ALA A 86 -8.38 6.53 -1.73
N TRP A 87 -7.40 5.93 -1.05
CA TRP A 87 -7.16 6.05 0.38
C TRP A 87 -5.68 6.30 0.67
N LEU A 88 -5.42 6.88 1.84
CA LEU A 88 -4.10 7.01 2.45
C LEU A 88 -4.04 6.10 3.69
N PRO A 89 -3.64 4.83 3.56
CA PRO A 89 -3.35 3.99 4.70
C PRO A 89 -2.14 4.48 5.48
N ILE A 90 -2.32 4.58 6.81
CA ILE A 90 -1.25 4.78 7.78
C ILE A 90 -1.28 3.58 8.71
N ALA A 91 -0.18 2.83 8.79
CA ALA A 91 -0.18 1.53 9.45
C ALA A 91 1.12 1.24 10.21
N THR A 92 1.00 0.39 11.22
CA THR A 92 2.11 -0.34 11.81
C THR A 92 2.43 -1.54 10.94
N VAL A 93 3.71 -1.75 10.67
CA VAL A 93 4.24 -2.89 9.90
C VAL A 93 4.85 -3.88 10.86
N LEU A 94 4.49 -5.14 10.69
CA LEU A 94 5.02 -6.28 11.42
C LEU A 94 5.58 -7.27 10.40
N ASN A 95 6.89 -7.53 10.46
CA ASN A 95 7.57 -8.44 9.55
C ASN A 95 8.34 -9.50 10.31
N TYR A 96 8.33 -10.71 9.80
CA TYR A 96 9.13 -11.83 10.27
C TYR A 96 9.96 -12.42 9.14
N SER A 97 11.28 -12.44 9.31
CA SER A 97 12.21 -13.03 8.35
C SER A 97 12.21 -14.56 8.54
N VAL A 98 11.56 -15.26 7.60
CA VAL A 98 11.51 -16.73 7.59
C VAL A 98 12.85 -17.31 7.13
N SER A 99 13.56 -16.59 6.26
CA SER A 99 14.91 -16.89 5.80
C SER A 99 15.58 -15.61 5.31
N ASP A 100 16.85 -15.70 4.89
CA ASP A 100 17.61 -14.56 4.33
C ASP A 100 16.92 -13.88 3.14
N LYS A 101 16.02 -14.59 2.45
CA LYS A 101 15.31 -14.09 1.27
C LYS A 101 13.81 -13.96 1.44
N LEU A 102 13.22 -14.62 2.42
CA LEU A 102 11.77 -14.69 2.55
C LEU A 102 11.32 -14.01 3.84
N THR A 103 10.46 -13.02 3.70
CA THR A 103 9.82 -12.31 4.80
C THR A 103 8.31 -12.46 4.67
N VAL A 104 7.64 -12.73 5.77
CA VAL A 104 6.18 -12.66 5.89
C VAL A 104 5.82 -11.52 6.82
N GLY A 105 4.73 -10.84 6.53
CA GLY A 105 4.35 -9.70 7.36
C GLY A 105 2.92 -9.26 7.18
N SER A 106 2.58 -8.20 7.90
CA SER A 106 1.30 -7.54 7.77
C SER A 106 1.41 -6.08 8.16
N ASP A 107 0.71 -5.22 7.43
CA ASP A 107 0.47 -3.84 7.82
C ASP A 107 -0.94 -3.76 8.43
N VAL A 108 -1.05 -3.14 9.58
CA VAL A 108 -2.31 -2.96 10.32
C VAL A 108 -2.45 -1.50 10.71
N GLY A 109 -3.56 -0.89 10.33
CA GLY A 109 -3.75 0.54 10.59
C GLY A 109 -5.12 1.07 10.14
N TYR A 110 -5.11 2.29 9.62
CA TYR A 110 -6.30 2.98 9.18
C TYR A 110 -6.09 3.63 7.81
N GLY A 111 -7.01 3.41 6.90
CA GLY A 111 -7.06 4.04 5.58
C GLY A 111 -7.91 5.31 5.64
N VAL A 112 -7.28 6.47 5.48
CA VAL A 112 -8.01 7.75 5.37
C VAL A 112 -8.55 7.88 3.95
N GLY A 113 -9.85 8.12 3.79
CA GLY A 113 -10.48 8.32 2.49
C GLY A 113 -9.99 9.60 1.80
N LEU A 114 -9.63 9.50 0.51
CA LEU A 114 -9.14 10.62 -0.29
C LEU A 114 -10.06 10.95 -1.47
N SER A 115 -10.60 9.94 -2.14
CA SER A 115 -11.41 10.09 -3.34
C SER A 115 -12.41 8.94 -3.47
N PRO A 116 -13.66 9.22 -3.86
CA PRO A 116 -14.28 10.55 -4.06
C PRO A 116 -14.39 11.34 -2.76
N GLU A 117 -14.69 12.66 -2.87
CA GLU A 117 -14.89 13.51 -1.70
C GLU A 117 -15.99 12.94 -0.79
N GLY A 118 -15.69 12.84 0.51
CA GLY A 118 -16.59 12.27 1.51
C GLY A 118 -16.56 10.74 1.61
N ILE A 119 -15.65 10.06 0.88
CA ILE A 119 -15.46 8.61 1.07
C ILE A 119 -14.97 8.34 2.49
N ALA A 120 -15.61 7.37 3.15
CA ALA A 120 -15.23 6.98 4.50
C ALA A 120 -13.83 6.33 4.53
N GLY A 121 -13.13 6.55 5.61
CA GLY A 121 -11.94 5.77 5.93
C GLY A 121 -12.33 4.46 6.62
N GLY A 122 -11.38 3.56 6.82
CA GLY A 122 -11.66 2.27 7.44
C GLY A 122 -10.43 1.57 7.99
N PHE A 123 -10.67 0.47 8.67
CA PHE A 123 -9.60 -0.41 9.16
C PHE A 123 -8.81 -0.96 7.97
N TYR A 124 -7.50 -0.75 8.00
CA TYR A 124 -6.59 -1.22 6.98
C TYR A 124 -5.83 -2.44 7.44
N LEU A 125 -5.84 -3.48 6.62
CA LEU A 125 -5.07 -4.72 6.80
C LEU A 125 -4.40 -5.10 5.49
N ARG A 126 -3.07 -5.40 5.56
CA ARG A 126 -2.30 -5.85 4.39
C ARG A 126 -1.32 -6.96 4.75
N PRO A 127 -1.75 -8.22 4.88
CA PRO A 127 -0.83 -9.34 4.90
C PRO A 127 -0.01 -9.40 3.62
N ASN A 128 1.28 -9.74 3.76
CA ASN A 128 2.20 -9.76 2.63
C ASN A 128 3.29 -10.82 2.79
N ILE A 129 3.82 -11.23 1.65
CA ILE A 129 5.00 -12.07 1.54
C ILE A 129 5.98 -11.33 0.64
N ALA A 130 7.21 -11.12 1.10
CA ALA A 130 8.27 -10.47 0.34
C ALA A 130 9.43 -11.44 0.08
N TYR A 131 9.94 -11.43 -1.14
CA TYR A 131 11.09 -12.22 -1.56
C TYR A 131 12.20 -11.30 -2.06
N ALA A 132 13.37 -11.35 -1.40
CA ALA A 132 14.54 -10.57 -1.78
C ALA A 132 15.15 -11.11 -3.09
N VAL A 133 15.22 -10.25 -4.11
CA VAL A 133 15.81 -10.55 -5.42
C VAL A 133 17.19 -9.91 -5.59
N GLY A 134 17.61 -9.10 -4.62
CA GLY A 134 18.90 -8.44 -4.51
C GLY A 134 19.08 -7.90 -3.11
N ASP A 135 20.19 -7.20 -2.87
CA ASP A 135 20.56 -6.69 -1.55
C ASP A 135 19.57 -5.62 -1.04
N ARG A 136 18.90 -4.93 -1.96
CA ARG A 136 18.03 -3.78 -1.65
C ARG A 136 16.66 -3.87 -2.30
N THR A 137 16.39 -4.90 -3.08
CA THR A 137 15.16 -5.02 -3.87
C THR A 137 14.42 -6.30 -3.49
N SER A 138 13.13 -6.19 -3.28
CA SER A 138 12.26 -7.32 -3.04
C SER A 138 11.00 -7.26 -3.90
N PHE A 139 10.54 -8.43 -4.34
CA PHE A 139 9.17 -8.64 -4.80
C PHE A 139 8.26 -8.85 -3.61
N ASN A 140 7.05 -8.33 -3.67
CA ASN A 140 6.03 -8.62 -2.67
C ASN A 140 4.71 -9.07 -3.32
N LEU A 141 4.08 -10.03 -2.66
CA LEU A 141 2.71 -10.44 -2.89
C LEU A 141 1.91 -10.01 -1.66
N ASN A 142 0.79 -9.35 -1.85
CA ASN A 142 -0.01 -8.86 -0.75
C ASN A 142 -1.51 -8.97 -1.03
N TYR A 143 -2.28 -8.98 0.04
CA TYR A 143 -3.71 -8.77 0.03
C TYR A 143 -3.99 -7.50 0.82
N SER A 144 -4.55 -6.48 0.19
CA SER A 144 -4.90 -5.21 0.85
C SER A 144 -6.40 -5.13 1.04
N SER A 145 -6.83 -4.74 2.23
CA SER A 145 -8.25 -4.52 2.54
C SER A 145 -8.44 -3.26 3.37
N ILE A 146 -9.43 -2.47 3.02
CA ILE A 146 -9.97 -1.37 3.84
C ILE A 146 -11.42 -1.70 4.15
N SER A 147 -11.76 -1.76 5.43
CA SER A 147 -13.08 -2.17 5.91
C SER A 147 -13.68 -1.10 6.82
N ASP A 148 -14.93 -0.74 6.53
CA ASP A 148 -15.81 0.10 7.36
C ASP A 148 -17.18 -0.60 7.40
N ASP A 149 -18.26 -0.04 6.90
CA ASP A 149 -19.57 -0.72 6.74
C ASP A 149 -19.58 -1.74 5.57
N GLY A 150 -18.54 -1.73 4.73
CA GLY A 150 -18.24 -2.67 3.66
C GLY A 150 -16.74 -2.94 3.58
N SER A 151 -16.27 -3.59 2.54
CA SER A 151 -14.84 -3.76 2.33
C SER A 151 -14.44 -3.57 0.87
N ILE A 152 -13.32 -2.88 0.66
CA ILE A 152 -12.66 -2.80 -0.63
C ILE A 152 -11.31 -3.48 -0.52
N SER A 153 -11.07 -4.47 -1.39
CA SER A 153 -9.92 -5.35 -1.26
C SER A 153 -9.27 -5.64 -2.60
N SER A 154 -7.98 -6.00 -2.57
CA SER A 154 -7.25 -6.42 -3.77
C SER A 154 -6.11 -7.38 -3.44
N PHE A 155 -5.83 -8.31 -4.35
CA PHE A 155 -4.56 -9.03 -4.42
C PHE A 155 -3.57 -8.25 -5.26
N GLY A 156 -2.37 -7.98 -4.72
CA GLY A 156 -1.36 -7.16 -5.36
C GLY A 156 -0.01 -7.83 -5.48
N LEU A 157 0.70 -7.45 -6.53
CA LEU A 157 2.12 -7.71 -6.75
C LEU A 157 2.86 -6.38 -6.77
N GLY A 158 4.04 -6.33 -6.17
CA GLY A 158 4.83 -5.11 -6.12
C GLY A 158 6.31 -5.33 -6.01
N LEU A 159 7.03 -4.23 -6.12
CA LEU A 159 8.45 -4.12 -5.88
C LEU A 159 8.68 -3.14 -4.74
N ALA A 160 9.64 -3.43 -3.88
CA ALA A 160 10.12 -2.49 -2.87
C ALA A 160 11.65 -2.35 -2.99
N TYR A 161 12.12 -1.12 -2.79
CA TYR A 161 13.54 -0.78 -2.75
C TYR A 161 13.88 -0.19 -1.39
N GLN A 162 14.91 -0.74 -0.75
CA GLN A 162 15.44 -0.31 0.53
C GLN A 162 16.68 0.57 0.29
N PHE A 163 16.72 1.71 0.97
CA PHE A 163 17.81 2.70 0.83
C PHE A 163 18.94 2.46 1.81
#